data_868e2732c9c73d820dd2cdce1a0521f3
#
_entry.id   868e2732c9c73d820dd2cdce1a0521f3
#
_cell.length_a   1.000
_cell.length_b   1.000
_cell.length_c   1.000
_cell.angle_alpha   90.00
_cell.angle_beta   90.00
_cell.angle_gamma   90.00
#
_symmetry.space_group_name_H-M   'P 1'
#
loop_
_entity.id
_entity.type
_entity.pdbx_description
1 polymer ?
#
loop_
_entity_poly.entity_id
_entity_poly.type
_entity_poly.pdbx_seq_one_letter_code
_entity_poly.pdbx_strand_id
1 'polypeptide(L)'
;MRGYPLADTALARRIERAGVDDLCAWADDARESGVYPDAGSFRVAGGAAVWFSPGNVVNGSFGLGMEHAVEQEEIAALVAFFAERGAPAKVDICPHADSSLLRWLAEAGFVVTDFETVLYQPLPVPGLQPS
;
A
#
# COMPACT_ATOMS: atom_id res chain seq x y z
N MET A 1 -27.03 -15.83 15.51
CA MET A 1 -26.29 -16.16 14.28
C MET A 1 -24.86 -15.66 14.38
N ARG A 2 -23.93 -16.50 14.01
CA ARG A 2 -22.55 -16.07 13.97
C ARG A 2 -22.25 -15.55 12.57
N GLY A 3 -21.97 -14.25 12.45
CA GLY A 3 -21.52 -13.68 11.18
C GLY A 3 -20.05 -13.98 10.91
N TYR A 4 -19.62 -13.73 9.70
CA TYR A 4 -18.20 -13.74 9.38
C TYR A 4 -17.54 -12.54 10.04
N PRO A 5 -16.33 -12.72 10.57
CA PRO A 5 -15.61 -11.59 11.14
C PRO A 5 -15.27 -10.59 10.05
N LEU A 6 -15.58 -9.33 10.32
CA LEU A 6 -15.18 -8.22 9.46
C LEU A 6 -13.90 -7.60 10.02
N ALA A 7 -13.05 -7.13 9.14
CA ALA A 7 -11.85 -6.43 9.56
C ALA A 7 -12.25 -5.12 10.25
N ASP A 8 -11.84 -4.96 11.51
CA ASP A 8 -11.88 -3.67 12.16
C ASP A 8 -10.66 -2.84 11.76
N THR A 9 -10.59 -1.60 12.21
CA THR A 9 -9.49 -0.70 11.87
C THR A 9 -8.14 -1.25 12.35
N ALA A 10 -8.09 -1.88 13.52
CA ALA A 10 -6.85 -2.45 14.05
C ALA A 10 -6.34 -3.59 13.17
N LEU A 11 -7.22 -4.51 12.75
CA LEU A 11 -6.85 -5.61 11.86
C LEU A 11 -6.45 -5.10 10.48
N ALA A 12 -7.23 -4.17 9.92
CA ALA A 12 -6.91 -3.57 8.62
C ALA A 12 -5.52 -2.91 8.65
N ARG A 13 -5.20 -2.19 9.73
CA ARG A 13 -3.88 -1.58 9.90
C ARG A 13 -2.77 -2.61 9.93
N ARG A 14 -2.97 -3.73 10.61
CA ARG A 14 -1.98 -4.81 10.67
C ARG A 14 -1.75 -5.43 9.28
N ILE A 15 -2.82 -5.70 8.54
CA ILE A 15 -2.73 -6.27 7.19
C ILE A 15 -1.99 -5.31 6.26
N GLU A 16 -2.37 -4.05 6.26
CA GLU A 16 -1.74 -3.03 5.41
C GLU A 16 -0.26 -2.85 5.75
N ARG A 17 0.07 -2.79 7.04
CA ARG A 17 1.47 -2.62 7.48
C ARG A 17 2.32 -3.80 7.05
N ALA A 18 1.84 -5.03 7.21
CA ALA A 18 2.58 -6.22 6.78
C ALA A 18 2.82 -6.20 5.27
N GLY A 19 1.81 -5.83 4.48
CA GLY A 19 1.95 -5.72 3.03
C GLY A 19 2.94 -4.65 2.62
N VAL A 20 2.91 -3.50 3.26
CA VAL A 20 3.86 -2.40 3.01
C VAL A 20 5.29 -2.84 3.32
N ASP A 21 5.51 -3.46 4.46
CA ASP A 21 6.85 -3.90 4.86
C ASP A 21 7.41 -4.93 3.89
N ASP A 22 6.59 -5.89 3.45
CA ASP A 22 6.99 -6.90 2.47
C ASP A 22 7.34 -6.27 1.12
N LEU A 23 6.50 -5.36 0.62
CA LEU A 23 6.74 -4.71 -0.67
C LEU A 23 7.99 -3.84 -0.65
N CYS A 24 8.22 -3.11 0.43
CA CYS A 24 9.44 -2.32 0.59
C CYS A 24 10.68 -3.21 0.61
N ALA A 25 10.62 -4.32 1.33
CA ALA A 25 11.73 -5.26 1.39
C ALA A 25 12.02 -5.86 0.01
N TRP A 26 10.98 -6.25 -0.74
CA TRP A 26 11.15 -6.78 -2.10
C TRP A 26 11.76 -5.77 -3.05
N ALA A 27 11.29 -4.51 -3.03
CA ALA A 27 11.82 -3.47 -3.90
C ALA A 27 13.28 -3.17 -3.59
N ASP A 28 13.62 -3.09 -2.31
CA ASP A 28 14.99 -2.82 -1.88
C ASP A 28 15.92 -3.98 -2.20
N ASP A 29 15.46 -5.23 -2.00
CA ASP A 29 16.22 -6.44 -2.36
C ASP A 29 16.42 -6.52 -3.87
N ALA A 30 15.41 -6.19 -4.66
CA ALA A 30 15.51 -6.21 -6.12
C ALA A 30 16.57 -5.22 -6.62
N ARG A 31 16.66 -4.05 -5.99
CA ARG A 31 17.71 -3.08 -6.31
C ARG A 31 19.09 -3.59 -5.91
N GLU A 32 19.23 -4.09 -4.69
CA GLU A 32 20.51 -4.55 -4.15
C GLU A 32 21.06 -5.75 -4.90
N SER A 33 20.18 -6.67 -5.33
CA SER A 33 20.57 -7.84 -6.11
C SER A 33 20.87 -7.52 -7.57
N GLY A 34 20.50 -6.32 -8.05
CA GLY A 34 20.69 -5.91 -9.44
C GLY A 34 19.64 -6.45 -10.41
N VAL A 35 18.64 -7.19 -9.94
CA VAL A 35 17.54 -7.68 -10.80
C VAL A 35 16.78 -6.51 -11.41
N TYR A 36 16.46 -5.50 -10.57
CA TYR A 36 15.87 -4.25 -11.00
C TYR A 36 16.67 -3.11 -10.39
N PRO A 37 17.71 -2.60 -11.11
CA PRO A 37 18.63 -1.61 -10.52
C PRO A 37 17.97 -0.31 -10.05
N ASP A 38 16.85 0.06 -10.66
CA ASP A 38 16.13 1.30 -10.35
C ASP A 38 14.99 1.08 -9.36
N ALA A 39 14.84 -0.14 -8.84
CA ALA A 39 13.82 -0.44 -7.85
C ALA A 39 14.10 0.26 -6.53
N GLY A 40 13.05 0.50 -5.78
CA GLY A 40 13.17 1.08 -4.46
C GLY A 40 11.84 1.40 -3.84
N SER A 41 11.90 1.84 -2.59
CA SER A 41 10.73 2.23 -1.83
C SER A 41 10.90 3.64 -1.27
N PHE A 42 9.76 4.27 -1.00
CA PHE A 42 9.70 5.60 -0.40
C PHE A 42 8.62 5.60 0.66
N ARG A 43 9.02 5.67 1.93
CA ARG A 43 8.09 5.73 3.05
C ARG A 43 7.45 7.12 3.10
N VAL A 44 6.12 7.16 3.09
CA VAL A 44 5.37 8.41 3.06
C VAL A 44 3.96 8.18 3.60
N ALA A 45 3.41 9.17 4.30
CA ALA A 45 2.02 9.17 4.78
C ALA A 45 1.65 7.94 5.62
N GLY A 46 2.61 7.35 6.34
CA GLY A 46 2.41 6.15 7.14
C GLY A 46 2.45 4.85 6.36
N GLY A 47 2.55 4.91 5.05
CA GLY A 47 2.70 3.77 4.16
C GLY A 47 3.95 3.89 3.30
N ALA A 48 3.86 3.46 2.06
CA ALA A 48 5.00 3.59 1.15
C ALA A 48 4.58 3.54 -0.32
N ALA A 49 5.39 4.18 -1.16
CA ALA A 49 5.42 3.96 -2.59
C ALA A 49 6.52 2.95 -2.91
N VAL A 50 6.26 2.07 -3.86
CA VAL A 50 7.26 1.12 -4.34
C VAL A 50 7.35 1.16 -5.86
N TRP A 51 8.56 0.91 -6.36
CA TRP A 51 8.87 0.87 -7.78
C TRP A 51 9.79 -0.30 -8.05
N PHE A 52 9.48 -1.08 -9.07
CA PHE A 52 10.30 -2.22 -9.50
C PHE A 52 10.93 -1.95 -10.86
N SER A 53 10.10 -1.69 -11.87
CA SER A 53 10.54 -1.45 -13.23
C SER A 53 9.43 -0.76 -14.03
N PRO A 54 9.72 -0.13 -15.17
CA PRO A 54 8.68 0.47 -15.99
C PRO A 54 7.59 -0.53 -16.36
N GLY A 55 6.32 -0.14 -16.14
CA GLY A 55 5.16 -0.97 -16.46
C GLY A 55 4.93 -2.16 -15.54
N ASN A 56 5.70 -2.30 -14.47
CA ASN A 56 5.50 -3.39 -13.52
C ASN A 56 4.18 -3.17 -12.76
N VAL A 57 3.34 -4.23 -12.71
CA VAL A 57 2.00 -4.13 -12.11
C VAL A 57 2.04 -3.92 -10.60
N VAL A 58 3.16 -4.20 -9.95
CA VAL A 58 3.32 -4.03 -8.50
C VAL A 58 3.72 -2.60 -8.13
N ASN A 59 4.14 -1.79 -9.10
CA ASN A 59 4.41 -0.37 -8.83
C ASN A 59 3.17 0.31 -8.28
N GLY A 60 3.31 1.01 -7.17
CA GLY A 60 2.17 1.67 -6.54
C GLY A 60 2.48 2.17 -5.16
N SER A 61 1.44 2.61 -4.46
CA SER A 61 1.54 3.11 -3.09
C SER A 61 0.49 2.41 -2.23
N PHE A 62 0.88 2.04 -1.02
CA PHE A 62 0.10 1.16 -0.16
C PHE A 62 0.16 1.63 1.28
N GLY A 63 -0.93 1.41 2.03
CA GLY A 63 -0.96 1.68 3.46
C GLY A 63 -1.00 3.15 3.85
N LEU A 64 -1.26 4.06 2.90
CA LEU A 64 -1.32 5.49 3.19
C LEU A 64 -2.51 5.81 4.09
N GLY A 65 -2.29 6.70 5.06
CA GLY A 65 -3.36 7.18 5.93
C GLY A 65 -3.84 6.18 6.98
N MET A 66 -3.19 5.02 7.11
CA MET A 66 -3.58 4.02 8.10
C MET A 66 -3.06 4.34 9.51
N GLU A 67 -1.97 5.08 9.61
CA GLU A 67 -1.33 5.37 10.91
C GLU A 67 -1.68 6.76 11.45
N HIS A 68 -1.91 7.71 10.57
CA HIS A 68 -2.19 9.11 10.94
C HIS A 68 -2.84 9.84 9.77
N ALA A 69 -3.31 11.06 10.02
CA ALA A 69 -3.81 11.93 8.97
C ALA A 69 -2.72 12.25 7.94
N VAL A 70 -3.12 12.37 6.69
CA VAL A 70 -2.23 12.65 5.57
C VAL A 70 -2.18 14.15 5.31
N GLU A 71 -0.99 14.66 5.05
CA GLU A 71 -0.78 16.05 4.67
C GLU A 71 -0.68 16.22 3.16
N GLN A 72 -1.03 17.39 2.67
CA GLN A 72 -0.98 17.66 1.23
C GLN A 72 0.42 17.48 0.66
N GLU A 73 1.43 17.89 1.41
CA GLU A 73 2.83 17.78 1.01
C GLU A 73 3.27 16.34 0.82
N GLU A 74 2.68 15.42 1.58
CA GLU A 74 2.97 13.99 1.46
C GLU A 74 2.47 13.44 0.12
N ILE A 75 1.29 13.88 -0.31
CA ILE A 75 0.77 13.50 -1.63
C ILE A 75 1.60 14.12 -2.76
N ALA A 76 2.04 15.37 -2.59
CA ALA A 76 2.91 15.99 -3.58
C ALA A 76 4.25 15.25 -3.70
N ALA A 77 4.83 14.83 -2.59
CA ALA A 77 6.07 14.04 -2.60
C ALA A 77 5.86 12.67 -3.26
N LEU A 78 4.72 12.04 -3.03
CA LEU A 78 4.34 10.79 -3.66
C LEU A 78 4.26 10.94 -5.18
N VAL A 79 3.57 11.94 -5.65
CA VAL A 79 3.43 12.22 -7.09
C VAL A 79 4.81 12.45 -7.72
N ALA A 80 5.69 13.21 -7.03
CA ALA A 80 7.04 13.46 -7.51
C ALA A 80 7.88 12.18 -7.60
N PHE A 81 7.73 11.26 -6.64
CA PHE A 81 8.43 9.97 -6.68
C PHE A 81 8.14 9.21 -7.97
N PHE A 82 6.89 9.15 -8.40
CA PHE A 82 6.52 8.49 -9.64
C PHE A 82 6.90 9.31 -10.87
N ALA A 83 6.75 10.63 -10.82
CA ALA A 83 7.09 11.52 -11.93
C ALA A 83 8.57 11.44 -12.30
N GLU A 84 9.45 11.32 -11.32
CA GLU A 84 10.89 11.12 -11.55
C GLU A 84 11.18 9.85 -12.33
N ARG A 85 10.26 8.88 -12.27
CA ARG A 85 10.37 7.60 -12.98
C ARG A 85 9.53 7.57 -14.26
N GLY A 86 9.00 8.72 -14.66
CA GLY A 86 8.22 8.85 -15.89
C GLY A 86 6.85 8.21 -15.85
N ALA A 87 6.25 8.08 -14.67
CA ALA A 87 4.96 7.40 -14.49
C ALA A 87 3.98 8.24 -13.69
N PRO A 88 2.66 8.08 -13.92
CA PRO A 88 1.66 8.64 -13.01
C PRO A 88 1.68 7.89 -11.69
N ALA A 89 1.35 8.59 -10.60
CA ALA A 89 1.22 7.97 -9.29
C ALA A 89 0.03 7.03 -9.26
N LYS A 90 0.20 5.89 -8.57
CA LYS A 90 -0.84 4.91 -8.33
C LYS A 90 -0.96 4.69 -6.83
N VAL A 91 -2.18 4.69 -6.32
CA VAL A 91 -2.44 4.53 -4.88
C VAL A 91 -3.54 3.49 -4.67
N ASP A 92 -3.24 2.48 -3.88
CA ASP A 92 -4.23 1.54 -3.38
C ASP A 92 -4.74 2.07 -2.04
N ILE A 93 -6.06 2.27 -1.95
CA ILE A 93 -6.70 2.88 -0.78
C ILE A 93 -7.41 1.81 0.04
N CYS A 94 -7.06 1.72 1.32
CA CYS A 94 -7.85 0.95 2.27
C CYS A 94 -9.01 1.82 2.77
N PRO A 95 -10.25 1.31 2.82
CA PRO A 95 -11.39 2.09 3.32
C PRO A 95 -11.25 2.54 4.78
N HIS A 96 -10.37 1.90 5.56
CA HIS A 96 -10.09 2.28 6.95
C HIS A 96 -9.06 3.41 7.08
N ALA A 97 -8.52 3.90 5.97
CA ALA A 97 -7.57 5.01 5.99
C ALA A 97 -8.24 6.30 6.47
N ASP A 98 -7.43 7.19 7.04
CA ASP A 98 -7.91 8.51 7.44
C ASP A 98 -8.51 9.25 6.24
N SER A 99 -9.62 9.96 6.45
CA SER A 99 -10.34 10.63 5.37
C SER A 99 -9.53 11.73 4.68
N SER A 100 -8.49 12.23 5.33
CA SER A 100 -7.56 13.20 4.72
C SER A 100 -6.91 12.65 3.45
N LEU A 101 -6.69 11.33 3.37
CA LEU A 101 -6.11 10.70 2.18
C LEU A 101 -7.00 10.97 0.95
N LEU A 102 -8.29 10.67 1.04
CA LEU A 102 -9.21 10.87 -0.07
C LEU A 102 -9.29 12.34 -0.48
N ARG A 103 -9.29 13.24 0.50
CA ARG A 103 -9.33 14.67 0.25
C ARG A 103 -8.15 15.14 -0.60
N TRP A 104 -6.94 14.80 -0.21
CA TRP A 104 -5.75 15.28 -0.92
C TRP A 104 -5.56 14.57 -2.25
N LEU A 105 -5.95 13.29 -2.35
CA LEU A 105 -5.93 12.59 -3.64
C LEU A 105 -6.91 13.21 -4.62
N ALA A 106 -8.11 13.55 -4.19
CA ALA A 106 -9.10 14.20 -5.04
C ALA A 106 -8.60 15.56 -5.53
N GLU A 107 -8.02 16.36 -4.64
CA GLU A 107 -7.47 17.67 -5.01
C GLU A 107 -6.28 17.55 -5.95
N ALA A 108 -5.52 16.47 -5.87
CA ALA A 108 -4.40 16.20 -6.78
C ALA A 108 -4.85 15.62 -8.12
N GLY A 109 -6.15 15.42 -8.33
CA GLY A 109 -6.68 14.94 -9.61
C GLY A 109 -6.71 13.43 -9.78
N PHE A 110 -6.55 12.66 -8.69
CA PHE A 110 -6.67 11.20 -8.76
C PHE A 110 -8.10 10.78 -9.07
N VAL A 111 -8.24 9.72 -9.86
CA VAL A 111 -9.53 9.11 -10.18
C VAL A 111 -9.49 7.64 -9.81
N VAL A 112 -10.65 7.09 -9.44
CA VAL A 112 -10.75 5.66 -9.13
C VAL A 112 -10.75 4.88 -10.44
N THR A 113 -9.88 3.88 -10.54
CA THR A 113 -9.76 3.05 -11.73
C THR A 113 -10.15 1.60 -11.49
N ASP A 114 -10.09 1.13 -10.24
CA ASP A 114 -10.35 -0.28 -9.95
C ASP A 114 -10.72 -0.47 -8.48
N PHE A 115 -11.24 -1.65 -8.16
CA PHE A 115 -11.55 -2.08 -6.80
C PHE A 115 -10.98 -3.47 -6.58
N GLU A 116 -10.44 -3.69 -5.38
CA GLU A 116 -9.89 -4.98 -4.98
C GLU A 116 -10.51 -5.41 -3.64
N THR A 117 -10.64 -6.72 -3.44
CA THR A 117 -11.08 -7.29 -2.18
C THR A 117 -9.96 -8.11 -1.58
N VAL A 118 -9.63 -7.80 -0.32
CA VAL A 118 -8.65 -8.58 0.44
C VAL A 118 -9.41 -9.52 1.36
N LEU A 119 -9.09 -10.80 1.24
CA LEU A 119 -9.63 -11.85 2.12
C LEU A 119 -8.55 -12.29 3.08
N TYR A 120 -8.94 -12.63 4.29
CA TYR A 120 -8.01 -13.17 5.27
C TYR A 120 -8.60 -14.41 5.92
N GLN A 121 -7.72 -15.24 6.45
CA GLN A 121 -8.09 -16.43 7.19
C GLN A 121 -7.22 -16.51 8.44
N PRO A 122 -7.83 -16.69 9.62
CA PRO A 122 -7.03 -16.94 10.82
C PRO A 122 -6.20 -18.21 10.66
N LEU A 123 -5.00 -18.19 11.20
CA LEU A 123 -4.16 -19.38 11.18
C LEU A 123 -4.80 -20.50 12.01
N PRO A 124 -4.58 -21.77 11.61
CA PRO A 124 -5.09 -22.89 12.39
C PRO A 124 -4.57 -22.87 13.82
N VAL A 125 -5.40 -23.38 14.74
CA VAL A 125 -4.97 -23.55 16.14
C VAL A 125 -3.82 -24.58 16.16
N PRO A 126 -2.73 -24.31 16.93
CA PRO A 126 -1.64 -25.27 17.03
C PRO A 126 -2.13 -26.68 17.41
N GLY A 127 -1.63 -27.70 16.73
CA GLY A 127 -2.02 -29.07 16.92
C GLY A 127 -3.19 -29.56 16.07
N LEU A 128 -3.90 -28.65 15.37
CA LEU A 128 -4.94 -29.02 14.42
C LEU A 128 -4.34 -29.15 13.03
N GLN A 129 -4.72 -30.22 12.34
CA GLN A 129 -4.27 -30.44 10.97
C GLN A 129 -5.30 -29.89 9.99
N PRO A 130 -4.86 -29.15 8.95
CA PRO A 130 -5.77 -28.79 7.89
C PRO A 130 -6.27 -30.05 7.19
N SER A 131 -7.53 -30.12 6.94
CA SER A 131 -8.11 -31.25 6.21
C SER A 131 -7.94 -31.12 4.71
#